data_dfec5a2df8b56a7ec1613541d4d1fb89
#
_entry.id   dfec5a2df8b56a7ec1613541d4d1fb89
#
_cell.length_a   1.000
_cell.length_b   1.000
_cell.length_c   1.000
_cell.angle_alpha   90.00
_cell.angle_beta   90.00
_cell.angle_gamma   90.00
#
_symmetry.space_group_name_H-M   'P 1'
#
loop_
_entity.id
_entity.type
_entity.pdbx_description
1 polymer ?
#
loop_
_entity_poly.entity_id
_entity_poly.type
_entity_poly.pdbx_seq_one_letter_code
_entity_poly.pdbx_strand_id
1 'polypeptide(L)'
;VETLPSSAWPMMNDFWVSSGYGVSKSDPNTGIIESQNINISGQETKLVMKVEHGIRQASSEIFVSHISQVEGEWFRVEGNDNLEEGTLRDVLDYFASTPPSGGTSLVALNLNYGQKAALVQSSDDSSFIELNLEYARAWAAVDRALKEALIDVNDLDRDEGVFYVNFSQEDEKGFFGRIFSGRSFNGEFKILVKEIDEKTCRVTINAEKEEAKNYERELLSQINQSLS
;
A
#
# COMPACT_ATOMS: atom_id res chain seq x y z
N VAL A 1 -1.59 4.23 -7.74
CA VAL A 1 -1.18 4.30 -9.15
C VAL A 1 0.12 3.54 -9.37
N GLU A 2 0.26 2.88 -10.52
CA GLU A 2 1.43 2.05 -10.86
C GLU A 2 2.55 2.93 -11.45
N THR A 3 3.10 3.78 -10.62
CA THR A 3 4.27 4.62 -10.94
C THR A 3 4.95 5.07 -9.65
N LEU A 4 6.26 5.28 -9.70
CA LEU A 4 7.02 5.77 -8.54
C LEU A 4 6.58 7.18 -8.13
N PRO A 5 6.63 7.53 -6.83
CA PRO A 5 6.27 8.87 -6.35
C PRO A 5 6.98 10.01 -7.08
N SER A 6 8.25 9.85 -7.40
CA SER A 6 9.01 10.85 -8.17
C SER A 6 8.48 11.08 -9.58
N SER A 7 7.80 10.10 -10.16
CA SER A 7 7.14 10.23 -11.48
C SER A 7 5.67 10.65 -11.34
N ALA A 8 4.98 10.28 -10.25
CA ALA A 8 3.64 10.75 -9.94
C ALA A 8 3.62 12.25 -9.57
N TRP A 9 4.69 12.73 -8.94
CA TRP A 9 4.79 14.10 -8.43
C TRP A 9 4.53 15.20 -9.50
N PRO A 10 5.20 15.19 -10.67
CA PRO A 10 4.91 16.16 -11.73
C PRO A 10 3.44 16.10 -12.17
N MET A 11 2.88 14.91 -12.35
CA MET A 11 1.49 14.73 -12.78
C MET A 11 0.51 15.31 -11.75
N MET A 12 0.79 15.16 -10.46
CA MET A 12 -0.01 15.75 -9.39
C MET A 12 0.03 17.29 -9.43
N ASN A 13 1.20 17.88 -9.64
CA ASN A 13 1.33 19.32 -9.79
C ASN A 13 0.55 19.82 -11.00
N ASP A 14 0.68 19.16 -12.15
CA ASP A 14 -0.04 19.52 -13.39
C ASP A 14 -1.56 19.39 -13.21
N PHE A 15 -2.02 18.33 -12.58
CA PHE A 15 -3.43 18.18 -12.21
C PHE A 15 -3.91 19.37 -11.36
N TRP A 16 -3.15 19.70 -10.31
CA TRP A 16 -3.54 20.76 -9.37
C TRP A 16 -3.66 22.13 -10.05
N VAL A 17 -2.72 22.43 -10.92
CA VAL A 17 -2.76 23.67 -11.72
C VAL A 17 -3.92 23.67 -12.73
N SER A 18 -4.16 22.53 -13.40
CA SER A 18 -5.19 22.43 -14.44
C SER A 18 -6.63 22.34 -13.89
N SER A 19 -6.80 21.82 -12.66
CA SER A 19 -8.11 21.70 -12.01
C SER A 19 -8.69 23.02 -11.50
N GLY A 20 -7.90 24.10 -11.49
CA GLY A 20 -8.33 25.41 -11.02
C GLY A 20 -8.26 25.61 -9.51
N TYR A 21 -7.83 24.62 -8.75
CA TYR A 21 -7.64 24.75 -7.29
C TYR A 21 -6.50 25.72 -6.91
N GLY A 22 -5.55 25.94 -7.82
CA GLY A 22 -4.34 26.70 -7.56
C GLY A 22 -3.45 26.02 -6.52
N VAL A 23 -2.20 26.43 -6.42
CA VAL A 23 -1.22 25.86 -5.48
C VAL A 23 -0.83 26.94 -4.47
N SER A 24 -1.00 26.68 -3.18
CA SER A 24 -0.49 27.52 -2.09
C SER A 24 0.82 26.99 -1.54
N LYS A 25 1.01 25.66 -1.55
CA LYS A 25 2.25 24.98 -1.10
C LYS A 25 2.49 23.74 -1.95
N SER A 26 3.75 23.51 -2.30
CA SER A 26 4.19 22.31 -3.00
C SER A 26 5.57 21.92 -2.44
N ASP A 27 5.61 20.78 -1.73
CA ASP A 27 6.84 20.30 -1.10
C ASP A 27 7.18 18.88 -1.59
N PRO A 28 8.14 18.76 -2.50
CA PRO A 28 8.55 17.48 -3.06
C PRO A 28 9.26 16.55 -2.05
N ASN A 29 9.74 17.06 -0.92
CA ASN A 29 10.41 16.22 0.07
C ASN A 29 9.40 15.45 0.95
N THR A 30 8.27 16.08 1.22
CA THR A 30 7.18 15.46 2.01
C THR A 30 6.08 14.87 1.14
N GLY A 31 6.11 15.13 -0.17
CA GLY A 31 5.08 14.68 -1.11
C GLY A 31 3.75 15.42 -0.96
N ILE A 32 3.73 16.62 -0.37
CA ILE A 32 2.51 17.37 -0.04
C ILE A 32 2.32 18.55 -0.98
N ILE A 33 1.09 18.65 -1.54
CA ILE A 33 0.60 19.81 -2.28
C ILE A 33 -0.67 20.32 -1.58
N GLU A 34 -0.74 21.63 -1.31
CA GLU A 34 -1.92 22.29 -0.76
C GLU A 34 -2.54 23.24 -1.81
N SER A 35 -3.86 23.20 -1.92
CA SER A 35 -4.59 24.17 -2.75
C SER A 35 -4.51 25.59 -2.19
N GLN A 36 -4.86 26.58 -3.01
CA GLN A 36 -5.27 27.89 -2.49
C GLN A 36 -6.54 27.74 -1.65
N ASN A 37 -6.87 28.79 -0.88
CA ASN A 37 -8.10 28.81 -0.09
C ASN A 37 -9.33 28.75 -1.01
N ILE A 38 -10.23 27.84 -0.65
CA ILE A 38 -11.53 27.64 -1.29
C ILE A 38 -12.59 28.01 -0.25
N ASN A 39 -13.56 28.84 -0.61
CA ASN A 39 -14.66 29.12 0.29
C ASN A 39 -15.79 28.11 0.08
N ILE A 40 -16.06 27.30 1.09
CA ILE A 40 -17.16 26.34 1.10
C ILE A 40 -18.14 26.74 2.20
N SER A 41 -19.33 27.13 1.82
CA SER A 41 -20.40 27.52 2.77
C SER A 41 -19.99 28.61 3.78
N GLY A 42 -19.12 29.54 3.37
CA GLY A 42 -18.63 30.61 4.24
C GLY A 42 -17.40 30.26 5.08
N GLN A 43 -16.88 29.04 4.95
CA GLN A 43 -15.69 28.59 5.67
C GLN A 43 -14.49 28.50 4.73
N GLU A 44 -13.37 29.06 5.16
CA GLU A 44 -12.09 28.89 4.44
C GLU A 44 -11.57 27.48 4.56
N THR A 45 -11.24 26.89 3.44
CA THR A 45 -10.97 25.49 3.27
C THR A 45 -9.79 25.30 2.33
N LYS A 46 -9.04 24.24 2.50
CA LYS A 46 -8.02 23.76 1.56
C LYS A 46 -8.18 22.28 1.32
N LEU A 47 -7.83 21.87 0.12
CA LEU A 47 -7.52 20.47 -0.18
C LEU A 47 -6.01 20.24 -0.04
N VAL A 48 -5.64 19.16 0.59
CA VAL A 48 -4.26 18.71 0.74
C VAL A 48 -4.13 17.36 0.07
N MET A 49 -3.23 17.27 -0.90
CA MET A 49 -2.89 16.02 -1.56
C MET A 49 -1.50 15.57 -1.09
N LYS A 50 -1.38 14.29 -0.77
CA LYS A 50 -0.10 13.68 -0.39
C LYS A 50 0.18 12.48 -1.29
N VAL A 51 1.39 12.39 -1.82
CA VAL A 51 1.90 11.19 -2.47
C VAL A 51 2.99 10.55 -1.62
N GLU A 52 2.94 9.24 -1.52
CA GLU A 52 3.99 8.44 -0.88
C GLU A 52 4.18 7.11 -1.63
N HIS A 53 5.25 6.41 -1.31
CA HIS A 53 5.50 5.09 -1.88
C HIS A 53 4.32 4.15 -1.59
N GLY A 54 3.86 3.43 -2.60
CA GLY A 54 2.82 2.42 -2.44
C GLY A 54 3.33 1.17 -1.72
N ILE A 55 2.41 0.24 -1.47
CA ILE A 55 2.78 -1.07 -0.91
C ILE A 55 3.55 -1.86 -1.96
N ARG A 56 3.10 -1.83 -3.23
CA ARG A 56 3.78 -2.48 -4.35
C ARG A 56 5.02 -1.70 -4.77
N GLN A 57 6.05 -2.42 -5.22
CA GLN A 57 7.21 -1.79 -5.88
C GLN A 57 6.75 -0.96 -7.08
N ALA A 58 7.46 0.14 -7.31
CA ALA A 58 7.16 1.07 -8.40
C ALA A 58 5.72 1.60 -8.42
N SER A 59 5.05 1.66 -7.26
CA SER A 59 3.73 2.24 -7.12
C SER A 59 3.71 3.44 -6.18
N SER A 60 2.65 4.26 -6.29
CA SER A 60 2.37 5.37 -5.38
C SER A 60 0.98 5.27 -4.81
N GLU A 61 0.83 5.68 -3.57
CA GLU A 61 -0.45 5.98 -2.96
C GLU A 61 -0.66 7.49 -2.93
N ILE A 62 -1.85 7.91 -3.32
CA ILE A 62 -2.26 9.30 -3.33
C ILE A 62 -3.41 9.46 -2.34
N PHE A 63 -3.23 10.36 -1.40
CA PHE A 63 -4.23 10.70 -0.38
C PHE A 63 -4.71 12.12 -0.64
N VAL A 64 -6.01 12.34 -0.48
CA VAL A 64 -6.60 13.67 -0.47
C VAL A 64 -7.24 13.88 0.89
N SER A 65 -7.00 15.01 1.49
CA SER A 65 -7.62 15.45 2.74
C SER A 65 -8.21 16.82 2.58
N HIS A 66 -9.26 17.08 3.31
CA HIS A 66 -9.93 18.36 3.41
C HIS A 66 -9.59 18.98 4.76
N ILE A 67 -9.06 20.20 4.76
CA ILE A 67 -8.80 20.98 5.97
C ILE A 67 -9.55 22.30 5.94
N SER A 68 -10.09 22.70 7.08
CA SER A 68 -10.80 23.98 7.25
C SER A 68 -10.15 24.82 8.33
N GLN A 69 -10.23 26.14 8.17
CA GLN A 69 -9.70 27.08 9.14
C GLN A 69 -10.74 27.38 10.23
N VAL A 70 -10.36 27.16 11.48
CA VAL A 70 -11.15 27.51 12.66
C VAL A 70 -10.26 28.33 13.59
N GLU A 71 -10.69 29.53 13.93
CA GLU A 71 -9.95 30.46 14.81
C GLU A 71 -8.50 30.74 14.38
N GLY A 72 -8.23 30.67 13.06
CA GLY A 72 -6.90 30.89 12.49
C GLY A 72 -6.02 29.63 12.35
N GLU A 73 -6.44 28.50 12.90
CA GLU A 73 -5.74 27.23 12.80
C GLU A 73 -6.42 26.28 11.79
N TRP A 74 -5.63 25.41 11.16
CA TRP A 74 -6.12 24.46 10.16
C TRP A 74 -6.35 23.08 10.78
N PHE A 75 -7.56 22.55 10.64
CA PHE A 75 -7.97 21.25 11.13
C PHE A 75 -8.49 20.37 10.01
N ARG A 76 -8.24 19.08 10.10
CA ARG A 76 -8.87 18.11 9.20
C ARG A 76 -10.38 18.09 9.47
N VAL A 77 -11.15 18.13 8.39
CA VAL A 77 -12.61 17.99 8.46
C VAL A 77 -12.95 16.50 8.39
N GLU A 78 -13.57 16.00 9.44
CA GLU A 78 -14.09 14.63 9.45
C GLU A 78 -15.49 14.59 8.82
N GLY A 79 -15.79 13.53 8.09
CA GLY A 79 -17.12 13.26 7.55
C GLY A 79 -17.51 14.04 6.28
N ASN A 80 -16.55 14.66 5.59
CA ASN A 80 -16.79 15.28 4.27
C ASN A 80 -16.21 14.44 3.13
N ASP A 81 -16.51 13.17 3.15
CA ASP A 81 -15.98 12.17 2.21
C ASP A 81 -16.29 12.51 0.75
N ASN A 82 -17.41 13.20 0.48
CA ASN A 82 -17.82 13.56 -0.88
C ASN A 82 -16.83 14.47 -1.61
N LEU A 83 -16.19 15.43 -0.92
CA LEU A 83 -15.21 16.33 -1.53
C LEU A 83 -13.89 15.60 -1.77
N GLU A 84 -13.44 14.83 -0.79
CA GLU A 84 -12.21 14.02 -0.87
C GLU A 84 -12.35 12.95 -1.96
N GLU A 85 -13.48 12.22 -1.97
CA GLU A 85 -13.79 11.21 -2.97
C GLU A 85 -13.92 11.79 -4.38
N GLY A 86 -14.63 12.91 -4.53
CA GLY A 86 -14.76 13.60 -5.82
C GLY A 86 -13.40 14.01 -6.37
N THR A 87 -12.55 14.63 -5.54
CA THR A 87 -11.20 15.03 -5.96
C THR A 87 -10.33 13.81 -6.31
N LEU A 88 -10.42 12.71 -5.56
CA LEU A 88 -9.72 11.49 -5.90
C LEU A 88 -10.15 10.88 -7.23
N ARG A 89 -11.44 10.94 -7.56
CA ARG A 89 -11.96 10.50 -8.87
C ARG A 89 -11.38 11.35 -9.99
N ASP A 90 -11.39 12.68 -9.83
CA ASP A 90 -10.82 13.60 -10.81
C ASP A 90 -9.32 13.36 -11.02
N VAL A 91 -8.58 13.07 -9.95
CA VAL A 91 -7.16 12.66 -10.02
C VAL A 91 -7.00 11.37 -10.81
N LEU A 92 -7.82 10.34 -10.52
CA LEU A 92 -7.74 9.05 -11.22
C LEU A 92 -8.06 9.22 -12.72
N ASP A 93 -9.09 10.00 -13.05
CA ASP A 93 -9.45 10.29 -14.43
C ASP A 93 -8.35 11.06 -15.17
N TYR A 94 -7.71 11.99 -14.48
CA TYR A 94 -6.56 12.72 -15.03
C TYR A 94 -5.39 11.80 -15.31
N PHE A 95 -5.00 10.93 -14.35
CA PHE A 95 -3.91 9.97 -14.55
C PHE A 95 -4.21 8.94 -15.63
N ALA A 96 -5.48 8.52 -15.76
CA ALA A 96 -5.90 7.57 -16.79
C ALA A 96 -5.90 8.19 -18.20
N SER A 97 -6.22 9.48 -18.31
CA SER A 97 -6.35 10.19 -19.59
C SER A 97 -5.07 10.90 -20.03
N THR A 98 -4.16 11.17 -19.11
CA THR A 98 -2.92 11.91 -19.38
C THR A 98 -1.76 10.92 -19.48
N PRO A 99 -1.14 10.76 -20.64
CA PRO A 99 0.06 9.95 -20.74
C PRO A 99 1.12 10.46 -19.76
N PRO A 100 1.86 9.57 -19.09
CA PRO A 100 2.96 9.99 -18.24
C PRO A 100 3.84 10.95 -19.04
N SER A 101 3.99 12.18 -18.58
CA SER A 101 4.77 13.23 -19.27
C SER A 101 6.27 12.93 -19.30
N GLY A 102 6.66 11.67 -19.04
CA GLY A 102 8.00 11.12 -19.21
C GLY A 102 9.07 11.70 -18.28
N GLY A 103 8.68 12.56 -17.35
CA GLY A 103 9.61 13.21 -16.43
C GLY A 103 9.60 12.59 -15.04
N THR A 104 10.80 12.29 -14.52
CA THR A 104 10.98 11.97 -13.10
C THR A 104 11.47 13.21 -12.38
N SER A 105 10.82 13.62 -11.32
CA SER A 105 11.24 14.75 -10.51
C SER A 105 12.44 14.36 -9.65
N LEU A 106 13.60 14.96 -9.94
CA LEU A 106 14.81 14.71 -9.17
C LEU A 106 14.70 15.19 -7.72
N VAL A 107 13.91 16.24 -7.46
CA VAL A 107 13.68 16.74 -6.11
C VAL A 107 12.72 15.88 -5.29
N ALA A 108 11.92 15.04 -5.94
CA ALA A 108 11.01 14.11 -5.30
C ALA A 108 11.56 12.66 -5.19
N LEU A 109 12.84 12.45 -5.54
CA LEU A 109 13.45 11.10 -5.49
C LEU A 109 13.41 10.48 -4.09
N ASN A 110 13.47 11.29 -3.04
CA ASN A 110 13.42 10.80 -1.68
C ASN A 110 12.09 10.06 -1.36
N LEU A 111 10.99 10.40 -2.04
CA LEU A 111 9.71 9.73 -1.86
C LEU A 111 9.71 8.29 -2.34
N ASN A 112 10.69 7.90 -3.18
CA ASN A 112 10.81 6.53 -3.70
C ASN A 112 11.37 5.54 -2.66
N TYR A 113 11.91 6.00 -1.54
CA TYR A 113 12.56 5.14 -0.54
C TYR A 113 11.64 4.62 0.56
N GLY A 114 10.37 4.98 0.55
CA GLY A 114 9.41 4.60 1.58
C GLY A 114 8.75 3.23 1.36
N GLN A 115 9.53 2.17 1.15
CA GLN A 115 8.95 0.82 1.01
C GLN A 115 8.13 0.44 2.24
N LYS A 116 6.91 -0.07 1.99
CA LYS A 116 5.96 -0.44 3.04
C LYS A 116 5.99 -1.93 3.40
N ALA A 117 6.61 -2.76 2.57
CA ALA A 117 6.78 -4.19 2.81
C ALA A 117 8.24 -4.59 2.64
N ALA A 118 8.78 -5.33 3.59
CA ALA A 118 10.15 -5.83 3.53
C ALA A 118 10.24 -7.23 4.14
N LEU A 119 10.86 -8.16 3.42
CA LEU A 119 11.23 -9.48 3.97
C LEU A 119 12.48 -9.32 4.84
N VAL A 120 12.35 -9.63 6.11
CA VAL A 120 13.40 -9.52 7.11
C VAL A 120 13.80 -10.91 7.59
N GLN A 121 15.10 -11.14 7.65
CA GLN A 121 15.66 -12.34 8.28
C GLN A 121 16.20 -11.98 9.67
N SER A 122 15.72 -12.68 10.69
CA SER A 122 16.16 -12.49 12.06
C SER A 122 17.47 -13.24 12.33
N SER A 123 18.15 -12.89 13.42
CA SER A 123 19.41 -13.51 13.83
C SER A 123 19.28 -14.99 14.26
N ASP A 124 18.07 -15.44 14.55
CA ASP A 124 17.72 -16.83 14.92
C ASP A 124 17.29 -17.69 13.71
N ASP A 125 17.58 -17.22 12.49
CA ASP A 125 17.22 -17.83 11.21
C ASP A 125 15.71 -17.85 10.89
N SER A 126 14.88 -17.22 11.72
CA SER A 126 13.47 -16.98 11.40
C SER A 126 13.33 -15.85 10.38
N SER A 127 12.30 -15.91 9.55
CA SER A 127 12.00 -14.87 8.58
C SER A 127 10.58 -14.33 8.82
N PHE A 128 10.37 -13.04 8.54
CA PHE A 128 9.07 -12.42 8.60
C PHE A 128 8.99 -11.27 7.59
N ILE A 129 7.77 -10.88 7.23
CA ILE A 129 7.56 -9.63 6.48
C ILE A 129 7.23 -8.54 7.48
N GLU A 130 7.97 -7.44 7.42
CA GLU A 130 7.64 -6.19 8.10
C GLU A 130 6.79 -5.33 7.18
N LEU A 131 5.63 -4.92 7.66
CA LEU A 131 4.72 -4.02 6.97
C LEU A 131 4.64 -2.70 7.74
N ASN A 132 5.11 -1.62 7.14
CA ASN A 132 4.99 -0.27 7.67
C ASN A 132 3.58 0.28 7.39
N LEU A 133 2.58 -0.35 8.00
CA LEU A 133 1.15 -0.11 7.83
C LEU A 133 0.42 -0.30 9.15
N GLU A 134 -0.64 0.48 9.37
CA GLU A 134 -1.64 0.21 10.39
C GLU A 134 -2.32 -1.15 10.15
N TYR A 135 -2.77 -1.81 11.22
CA TYR A 135 -3.30 -3.19 11.17
C TYR A 135 -4.37 -3.42 10.09
N ALA A 136 -5.37 -2.53 10.00
CA ALA A 136 -6.45 -2.69 9.02
C ALA A 136 -5.94 -2.70 7.57
N ARG A 137 -4.93 -1.88 7.28
CA ARG A 137 -4.29 -1.80 5.95
C ARG A 137 -3.36 -2.98 5.71
N ALA A 138 -2.60 -3.40 6.73
CA ALA A 138 -1.72 -4.57 6.66
C ALA A 138 -2.54 -5.84 6.39
N TRP A 139 -3.65 -6.03 7.11
CA TRP A 139 -4.60 -7.13 6.91
C TRP A 139 -5.12 -7.18 5.46
N ALA A 140 -5.63 -6.05 4.95
CA ALA A 140 -6.15 -5.95 3.58
C ALA A 140 -5.05 -6.18 2.52
N ALA A 141 -3.81 -5.74 2.79
CA ALA A 141 -2.69 -5.96 1.90
C ALA A 141 -2.31 -7.44 1.82
N VAL A 142 -2.27 -8.14 2.97
CA VAL A 142 -1.98 -9.58 3.02
C VAL A 142 -3.11 -10.38 2.34
N ASP A 143 -4.38 -10.09 2.61
CA ASP A 143 -5.52 -10.73 1.95
C ASP A 143 -5.43 -10.61 0.40
N ARG A 144 -5.11 -9.41 -0.08
CA ARG A 144 -4.90 -9.19 -1.51
C ARG A 144 -3.69 -9.96 -2.04
N ALA A 145 -2.57 -9.94 -1.32
CA ALA A 145 -1.35 -10.65 -1.73
C ALA A 145 -1.56 -12.16 -1.83
N LEU A 146 -2.34 -12.74 -0.91
CA LEU A 146 -2.71 -14.16 -0.95
C LEU A 146 -3.54 -14.48 -2.20
N LYS A 147 -4.51 -13.63 -2.53
CA LYS A 147 -5.33 -13.78 -3.75
C LYS A 147 -4.50 -13.66 -5.02
N GLU A 148 -3.60 -12.69 -5.08
CA GLU A 148 -2.70 -12.48 -6.23
C GLU A 148 -1.68 -13.63 -6.37
N ALA A 149 -1.21 -14.18 -5.26
CA ALA A 149 -0.35 -15.35 -5.21
C ALA A 149 -1.10 -16.67 -5.53
N LEU A 150 -2.43 -16.63 -5.72
CA LEU A 150 -3.28 -17.80 -5.92
C LEU A 150 -3.19 -18.81 -4.75
N ILE A 151 -2.96 -18.31 -3.54
CA ILE A 151 -2.96 -19.12 -2.32
C ILE A 151 -4.40 -19.25 -1.84
N ASP A 152 -4.86 -20.48 -1.68
CA ASP A 152 -6.23 -20.75 -1.25
C ASP A 152 -6.40 -20.51 0.26
N VAL A 153 -7.27 -19.56 0.61
CA VAL A 153 -7.61 -19.23 2.00
C VAL A 153 -8.85 -20.01 2.38
N ASN A 154 -8.69 -21.01 3.27
CA ASN A 154 -9.78 -21.85 3.75
C ASN A 154 -10.64 -21.16 4.79
N ASP A 155 -9.99 -20.41 5.68
CA ASP A 155 -10.63 -19.69 6.77
C ASP A 155 -9.77 -18.51 7.21
N LEU A 156 -10.37 -17.56 7.91
CA LEU A 156 -9.68 -16.40 8.46
C LEU A 156 -10.32 -15.95 9.78
N ASP A 157 -9.48 -15.51 10.68
CA ASP A 157 -9.89 -14.86 11.93
C ASP A 157 -9.17 -13.51 12.02
N ARG A 158 -9.92 -12.43 11.78
CA ARG A 158 -9.37 -11.08 11.78
C ARG A 158 -9.04 -10.57 13.18
N ASP A 159 -9.78 -11.02 14.19
CA ASP A 159 -9.58 -10.59 15.57
C ASP A 159 -8.31 -11.23 16.14
N GLU A 160 -8.04 -12.49 15.78
CA GLU A 160 -6.79 -13.18 16.09
C GLU A 160 -5.65 -12.86 15.10
N GLY A 161 -5.97 -12.20 14.00
CA GLY A 161 -4.99 -11.85 12.96
C GLY A 161 -4.46 -13.04 12.16
N VAL A 162 -5.29 -14.03 11.88
CA VAL A 162 -4.86 -15.31 11.28
C VAL A 162 -5.59 -15.58 9.97
N PHE A 163 -4.83 -15.97 8.94
CA PHE A 163 -5.34 -16.64 7.75
C PHE A 163 -4.94 -18.12 7.80
N TYR A 164 -5.90 -19.00 7.57
CA TYR A 164 -5.68 -20.45 7.42
C TYR A 164 -5.64 -20.77 5.94
N VAL A 165 -4.51 -21.26 5.47
CA VAL A 165 -4.29 -21.50 4.04
C VAL A 165 -3.88 -22.92 3.77
N ASN A 166 -4.38 -23.47 2.65
CA ASN A 166 -3.88 -24.71 2.07
C ASN A 166 -2.92 -24.37 0.95
N PHE A 167 -1.74 -24.93 1.04
CA PHE A 167 -0.78 -24.86 -0.04
C PHE A 167 -0.60 -26.25 -0.63
N SER A 168 -1.00 -26.44 -1.88
CA SER A 168 -0.81 -27.69 -2.61
C SER A 168 -0.02 -27.45 -3.89
N GLN A 169 0.91 -28.34 -4.16
CA GLN A 169 1.79 -28.26 -5.33
C GLN A 169 1.12 -28.73 -6.63
N GLU A 170 -0.10 -29.28 -6.58
CA GLU A 170 -0.81 -29.78 -7.76
C GLU A 170 -1.49 -28.69 -8.60
N ASP A 171 -1.56 -27.46 -8.12
CA ASP A 171 -2.09 -26.35 -8.91
C ASP A 171 -1.06 -25.85 -9.93
N GLU A 172 -0.98 -26.57 -11.07
CA GLU A 172 -0.19 -26.20 -12.26
C GLU A 172 -0.55 -24.81 -12.85
N LYS A 173 -1.48 -24.09 -12.28
CA LYS A 173 -2.02 -22.82 -12.81
C LYS A 173 -1.33 -21.57 -12.29
N GLY A 174 -0.46 -21.67 -11.28
CA GLY A 174 0.26 -20.54 -10.72
C GLY A 174 1.72 -20.48 -11.14
N PHE A 175 2.33 -19.33 -10.93
CA PHE A 175 3.78 -19.10 -11.09
C PHE A 175 4.66 -20.13 -10.33
N PHE A 176 4.08 -20.82 -9.39
CA PHE A 176 4.68 -21.75 -8.43
C PHE A 176 5.05 -23.12 -8.97
N GLY A 177 4.32 -23.63 -9.96
CA GLY A 177 4.62 -24.93 -10.57
C GLY A 177 6.03 -25.01 -11.21
N ARG A 178 6.72 -23.87 -11.36
CA ARG A 178 8.08 -23.80 -11.92
C ARG A 178 9.19 -23.87 -10.87
N ILE A 179 8.91 -23.60 -9.61
CA ILE A 179 9.93 -23.51 -8.55
C ILE A 179 10.08 -24.83 -7.81
N PHE A 180 9.01 -25.60 -7.69
CA PHE A 180 8.97 -26.87 -6.98
C PHE A 180 9.05 -28.10 -7.89
N SER A 181 10.17 -28.28 -8.57
CA SER A 181 10.35 -29.46 -9.39
C SER A 181 10.61 -30.70 -8.51
N GLY A 182 9.59 -31.54 -8.30
CA GLY A 182 9.83 -32.94 -7.99
C GLY A 182 9.13 -33.61 -6.81
N ARG A 183 8.29 -32.95 -5.99
CA ARG A 183 7.48 -33.61 -4.96
C ARG A 183 6.13 -32.92 -4.81
N SER A 184 5.04 -33.67 -4.90
CA SER A 184 3.73 -33.19 -4.51
C SER A 184 3.72 -32.93 -3.01
N PHE A 185 3.43 -31.70 -2.62
CA PHE A 185 3.31 -31.29 -1.22
C PHE A 185 1.90 -30.71 -1.01
N ASN A 186 1.27 -31.10 0.07
CA ASN A 186 0.03 -30.49 0.53
C ASN A 186 0.21 -30.20 2.03
N GLY A 187 0.14 -28.94 2.41
CA GLY A 187 0.31 -28.50 3.77
C GLY A 187 -0.64 -27.37 4.17
N GLU A 188 -1.04 -27.43 5.42
CA GLU A 188 -1.83 -26.38 6.06
C GLU A 188 -0.88 -25.43 6.79
N PHE A 189 -1.08 -24.13 6.57
CA PHE A 189 -0.29 -23.08 7.19
C PHE A 189 -1.20 -22.04 7.84
N LYS A 190 -0.67 -21.44 8.89
CA LYS A 190 -1.25 -20.24 9.52
C LYS A 190 -0.37 -19.04 9.20
N ILE A 191 -0.97 -18.05 8.58
CA ILE A 191 -0.31 -16.76 8.32
C ILE A 191 -0.83 -15.79 9.36
N LEU A 192 0.07 -15.29 10.20
CA LEU A 192 -0.27 -14.40 11.28
C LEU A 192 0.13 -12.97 10.91
N VAL A 193 -0.80 -12.05 11.03
CA VAL A 193 -0.59 -10.61 10.90
C VAL A 193 -0.70 -10.00 12.29
N LYS A 194 0.41 -9.61 12.88
CA LYS A 194 0.48 -9.08 14.23
C LYS A 194 0.89 -7.62 14.23
N GLU A 195 0.12 -6.78 14.90
CA GLU A 195 0.49 -5.40 15.19
C GLU A 195 1.68 -5.37 16.16
N ILE A 196 2.71 -4.62 15.81
CA ILE A 196 3.90 -4.39 16.63
C ILE A 196 3.83 -3.01 17.28
N ASP A 197 3.38 -2.03 16.51
CA ASP A 197 3.05 -0.68 16.96
C ASP A 197 1.96 -0.09 16.04
N GLU A 198 1.52 1.15 16.29
CA GLU A 198 0.43 1.83 15.56
C GLU A 198 0.62 1.89 14.03
N LYS A 199 1.85 1.75 13.55
CA LYS A 199 2.22 1.92 12.13
C LYS A 199 2.99 0.74 11.55
N THR A 200 3.20 -0.32 12.35
CA THR A 200 4.03 -1.45 11.94
C THR A 200 3.34 -2.76 12.29
N CYS A 201 3.20 -3.61 11.30
CA CYS A 201 2.74 -4.99 11.48
C CYS A 201 3.84 -5.97 11.05
N ARG A 202 3.77 -7.17 11.60
CA ARG A 202 4.63 -8.29 11.23
C ARG A 202 3.80 -9.44 10.72
N VAL A 203 4.21 -10.02 9.58
CA VAL A 203 3.61 -11.21 9.01
C VAL A 203 4.55 -12.37 9.21
N THR A 204 4.06 -13.42 9.86
CA THR A 204 4.80 -14.68 10.07
C THR A 204 3.99 -15.85 9.55
N ILE A 205 4.66 -16.96 9.25
CA ILE A 205 4.02 -18.20 8.80
C ILE A 205 4.37 -19.30 9.77
N ASN A 206 3.38 -20.10 10.13
CA ASN A 206 3.56 -21.28 10.93
C ASN A 206 2.94 -22.48 10.20
N ALA A 207 3.75 -23.49 9.94
CA ALA A 207 3.27 -24.76 9.41
C ALA A 207 2.62 -25.58 10.53
N GLU A 208 1.50 -26.23 10.25
CA GLU A 208 0.88 -27.14 11.24
C GLU A 208 1.67 -28.44 11.43
N LYS A 209 2.43 -28.86 10.41
CA LYS A 209 3.25 -30.09 10.45
C LYS A 209 4.72 -29.76 10.31
N GLU A 210 5.55 -30.48 11.05
CA GLU A 210 7.01 -30.31 11.04
C GLU A 210 7.62 -30.42 9.64
N GLU A 211 7.10 -31.32 8.81
CA GLU A 211 7.52 -31.54 7.42
C GLU A 211 7.29 -30.31 6.52
N ALA A 212 6.33 -29.47 6.88
CA ALA A 212 5.96 -28.27 6.15
C ALA A 212 6.81 -27.03 6.51
N LYS A 213 7.56 -27.07 7.60
CA LYS A 213 8.39 -25.93 8.05
C LYS A 213 9.39 -25.46 7.01
N ASN A 214 9.93 -26.36 6.21
CA ASN A 214 10.88 -26.00 5.14
C ASN A 214 10.25 -25.09 4.07
N TYR A 215 8.93 -25.05 3.99
CA TYR A 215 8.17 -24.24 3.02
C TYR A 215 7.72 -22.88 3.57
N GLU A 216 7.84 -22.64 4.89
CA GLU A 216 7.42 -21.37 5.50
C GLU A 216 8.14 -20.15 4.88
N ARG A 217 9.46 -20.26 4.73
CA ARG A 217 10.27 -19.18 4.16
C ARG A 217 9.94 -18.90 2.71
N GLU A 218 9.65 -19.95 1.95
CA GLU A 218 9.32 -19.83 0.55
C GLU A 218 7.93 -19.22 0.36
N LEU A 219 6.94 -19.69 1.12
CA LEU A 219 5.61 -19.11 1.14
C LEU A 219 5.64 -17.63 1.56
N LEU A 220 6.47 -17.30 2.57
CA LEU A 220 6.69 -15.93 3.01
C LEU A 220 7.31 -15.06 1.90
N SER A 221 8.29 -15.60 1.17
CA SER A 221 8.92 -14.91 0.04
C SER A 221 7.92 -14.61 -1.07
N GLN A 222 7.00 -15.53 -1.34
CA GLN A 222 5.97 -15.37 -2.35
C GLN A 222 4.94 -14.31 -1.98
N ILE A 223 4.49 -14.32 -0.72
CA ILE A 223 3.60 -13.28 -0.21
C ILE A 223 4.29 -11.90 -0.32
N ASN A 224 5.59 -11.84 0.03
CA ASN A 224 6.35 -10.59 -0.11
C ASN A 224 6.45 -10.12 -1.57
N GLN A 225 6.62 -11.04 -2.53
CA GLN A 225 6.62 -10.68 -3.96
C GLN A 225 5.27 -10.15 -4.43
N SER A 226 4.16 -10.68 -3.91
CA SER A 226 2.81 -10.20 -4.24
C SER A 226 2.45 -8.90 -3.50
N LEU A 227 3.14 -8.59 -2.40
CA LEU A 227 3.08 -7.30 -1.71
C LEU A 227 3.95 -6.23 -2.39
N SER A 228 4.97 -6.66 -3.16
CA SER A 228 6.04 -5.78 -3.67
C SER A 228 5.79 -5.28 -5.09
#